data_737ebb96195f7a681dcf386ab657d87c
#
_entry.id   737ebb96195f7a681dcf386ab657d87c
#
_cell.length_a   1.000
_cell.length_b   1.000
_cell.length_c   1.000
_cell.angle_alpha   90.00
_cell.angle_beta   90.00
_cell.angle_gamma   90.00
#
_symmetry.space_group_name_H-M   'P 1'
#
loop_
_entity.id
_entity.type
_entity.pdbx_description
1 polymer ?
#
loop_
_entity_poly.entity_id
_entity_poly.type
_entity_poly.pdbx_seq_one_letter_code
_entity_poly.pdbx_strand_id
1 'polypeptide(L)'
;MSKRYNIGCATDKNYAQHLGIMIYSLMTNTASPELFDIYIVDGGILPEDIKRFESISQKFGCKLFFLKPDRKYFDKLKVYEIYSEATYYRYFLIDTTTCEKMLFLDCDMVIEGDVIELYETDQQGNIISAVFEALCPLKHLEKIKLHKSFNAGMFLVNCKKWQEEQISQKAYQYQLENEKLLEYPDQDSLNIILKDSWQMVPYKWNVIARLGLVKYGIGKADYRIIPKVELFDSYNNPKIIHYANRLFKPWYWLDPSPYKSNYIHYKNLSPWKEIPFPDKSFTGVFKRIWYYFSFVFKYIKRNKL
;
A
#
# COMPACT_ATOMS: atom_id res chain seq x y z
N MET A 1 21.36 -7.08 -21.73
CA MET A 1 21.10 -7.28 -20.30
C MET A 1 19.77 -8.00 -20.16
N SER A 2 19.64 -8.98 -19.25
CA SER A 2 18.35 -9.63 -19.00
C SER A 2 17.37 -8.60 -18.43
N LYS A 3 16.09 -8.69 -18.81
CA LYS A 3 15.02 -7.84 -18.30
C LYS A 3 14.90 -8.00 -16.78
N ARG A 4 14.77 -6.90 -16.04
CA ARG A 4 14.61 -6.89 -14.59
C ARG A 4 13.30 -6.18 -14.22
N TYR A 5 12.65 -6.62 -13.15
CA TYR A 5 11.41 -6.05 -12.62
C TYR A 5 11.73 -5.34 -11.31
N ASN A 6 11.63 -4.02 -11.30
CA ASN A 6 11.97 -3.20 -10.14
C ASN A 6 10.73 -3.00 -9.28
N ILE A 7 10.80 -3.46 -8.03
CA ILE A 7 9.77 -3.26 -7.01
C ILE A 7 10.28 -2.26 -5.98
N GLY A 8 9.50 -1.22 -5.71
CA GLY A 8 9.78 -0.24 -4.67
C GLY A 8 8.86 -0.44 -3.48
N CYS A 9 9.41 -0.42 -2.28
CA CYS A 9 8.62 -0.46 -1.04
C CYS A 9 9.36 0.24 0.10
N ALA A 10 8.63 0.49 1.18
CA ALA A 10 9.18 1.18 2.33
C ALA A 10 8.62 0.59 3.63
N THR A 11 9.41 0.57 4.68
CA THR A 11 8.95 0.10 5.99
C THR A 11 9.76 0.68 7.13
N ASP A 12 9.18 0.66 8.32
CA ASP A 12 9.89 0.83 9.60
C ASP A 12 9.95 -0.50 10.37
N LYS A 13 10.52 -0.47 11.58
CA LYS A 13 10.63 -1.65 12.45
C LYS A 13 9.28 -2.30 12.79
N ASN A 14 8.19 -1.52 12.82
CA ASN A 14 6.88 -2.03 13.23
C ASN A 14 6.17 -2.79 12.10
N TYR A 15 6.51 -2.47 10.85
CA TYR A 15 5.88 -3.05 9.66
C TYR A 15 6.82 -3.97 8.86
N ALA A 16 8.06 -4.17 9.29
CA ALA A 16 9.04 -5.04 8.62
C ALA A 16 8.50 -6.46 8.38
N GLN A 17 7.82 -7.06 9.37
CA GLN A 17 7.15 -8.35 9.23
C GLN A 17 6.13 -8.36 8.08
N HIS A 18 5.32 -7.31 7.96
CA HIS A 18 4.24 -7.25 6.97
C HIS A 18 4.80 -7.08 5.57
N LEU A 19 5.83 -6.23 5.41
CA LEU A 19 6.60 -6.13 4.18
C LEU A 19 7.22 -7.48 3.79
N GLY A 20 7.81 -8.18 4.75
CA GLY A 20 8.41 -9.50 4.48
C GLY A 20 7.39 -10.54 4.01
N ILE A 21 6.19 -10.54 4.57
CA ILE A 21 5.08 -11.40 4.13
C ILE A 21 4.60 -10.99 2.72
N MET A 22 4.51 -9.69 2.44
CA MET A 22 4.19 -9.18 1.11
C MET A 22 5.22 -9.65 0.07
N ILE A 23 6.52 -9.44 0.32
CA ILE A 23 7.58 -9.88 -0.59
C ILE A 23 7.57 -11.40 -0.76
N TYR A 24 7.34 -12.16 0.32
CA TYR A 24 7.25 -13.62 0.23
C TYR A 24 6.08 -14.05 -0.66
N SER A 25 4.91 -13.42 -0.53
CA SER A 25 3.76 -13.70 -1.39
C SER A 25 4.04 -13.33 -2.85
N LEU A 26 4.70 -12.20 -3.09
CA LEU A 26 5.13 -11.76 -4.43
C LEU A 26 6.04 -12.81 -5.09
N MET A 27 7.08 -13.25 -4.39
CA MET A 27 8.03 -14.23 -4.92
C MET A 27 7.41 -15.62 -5.12
N THR A 28 6.38 -15.96 -4.34
CA THR A 28 5.67 -17.26 -4.48
C THR A 28 4.74 -17.27 -5.69
N ASN A 29 4.20 -16.11 -6.09
CA ASN A 29 3.19 -16.00 -7.15
C ASN A 29 3.74 -15.49 -8.49
N THR A 30 5.03 -15.57 -8.71
CA THR A 30 5.67 -15.30 -10.00
C THR A 30 6.44 -16.52 -10.49
N ALA A 31 6.48 -16.69 -11.83
CA ALA A 31 7.24 -17.77 -12.45
C ALA A 31 8.76 -17.51 -12.50
N SER A 32 9.20 -16.26 -12.32
CA SER A 32 10.60 -15.84 -12.49
C SER A 32 11.06 -14.92 -11.37
N PRO A 33 11.06 -15.38 -10.10
CA PRO A 33 11.40 -14.55 -8.94
C PRO A 33 12.83 -14.00 -8.99
N GLU A 34 13.76 -14.69 -9.66
CA GLU A 34 15.16 -14.29 -9.83
C GLU A 34 15.32 -13.03 -10.69
N LEU A 35 14.30 -12.63 -11.45
CA LEU A 35 14.31 -11.42 -12.28
C LEU A 35 13.91 -10.15 -11.50
N PHE A 36 13.56 -10.28 -10.21
CA PHE A 36 13.12 -9.14 -9.41
C PHE A 36 14.28 -8.47 -8.66
N ASP A 37 14.32 -7.14 -8.78
CA ASP A 37 15.13 -6.24 -7.97
C ASP A 37 14.19 -5.45 -7.03
N ILE A 38 14.33 -5.66 -5.72
CA ILE A 38 13.43 -5.10 -4.70
C ILE A 38 14.18 -4.05 -3.90
N TYR A 39 13.73 -2.81 -3.99
CA TYR A 39 14.29 -1.64 -3.32
C TYR A 39 13.45 -1.34 -2.08
N ILE A 40 14.05 -1.45 -0.90
CA ILE A 40 13.40 -1.29 0.40
C ILE A 40 13.96 -0.04 1.07
N VAL A 41 13.14 0.98 1.26
CA VAL A 41 13.54 2.11 2.10
C VAL A 41 13.43 1.70 3.56
N ASP A 42 14.59 1.66 4.23
CA ASP A 42 14.77 1.18 5.60
C ASP A 42 14.63 2.31 6.62
N GLY A 43 13.44 2.42 7.20
CA GLY A 43 13.11 3.34 8.30
C GLY A 43 13.47 2.82 9.70
N GLY A 44 14.45 1.92 9.80
CA GLY A 44 14.92 1.35 11.08
C GLY A 44 14.55 -0.12 11.26
N ILE A 45 14.64 -0.92 10.18
CA ILE A 45 14.44 -2.37 10.23
C ILE A 45 15.45 -3.00 11.20
N LEU A 46 14.98 -3.93 12.02
CA LEU A 46 15.84 -4.61 13.00
C LEU A 46 16.77 -5.63 12.32
N PRO A 47 17.98 -5.88 12.85
CA PRO A 47 18.94 -6.80 12.26
C PRO A 47 18.40 -8.22 12.05
N GLU A 48 17.53 -8.70 12.94
CA GLU A 48 16.88 -10.00 12.81
C GLU A 48 15.88 -10.05 11.65
N ASP A 49 15.20 -8.94 11.33
CA ASP A 49 14.32 -8.87 10.17
C ASP A 49 15.12 -8.74 8.87
N ILE A 50 16.27 -8.04 8.86
CA ILE A 50 17.20 -8.04 7.71
C ILE A 50 17.60 -9.48 7.36
N LYS A 51 18.00 -10.30 8.35
CA LYS A 51 18.36 -11.71 8.12
C LYS A 51 17.18 -12.51 7.54
N ARG A 52 15.95 -12.25 7.97
CA ARG A 52 14.76 -12.89 7.41
C ARG A 52 14.52 -12.46 5.95
N PHE A 53 14.71 -11.21 5.61
CA PHE A 53 14.67 -10.73 4.22
C PHE A 53 15.75 -11.39 3.37
N GLU A 54 16.99 -11.47 3.86
CA GLU A 54 18.09 -12.15 3.16
C GLU A 54 17.76 -13.63 2.88
N SER A 55 17.08 -14.33 3.80
CA SER A 55 16.65 -15.71 3.57
C SER A 55 15.59 -15.84 2.47
N ILE A 56 14.76 -14.82 2.24
CA ILE A 56 13.85 -14.76 1.06
C ILE A 56 14.66 -14.62 -0.22
N SER A 57 15.62 -13.68 -0.25
CA SER A 57 16.50 -13.49 -1.39
C SER A 57 17.25 -14.78 -1.76
N GLN A 58 17.81 -15.47 -0.78
CA GLN A 58 18.49 -16.75 -0.98
C GLN A 58 17.56 -17.84 -1.52
N LYS A 59 16.33 -17.91 -0.99
CA LYS A 59 15.34 -18.91 -1.40
C LYS A 59 14.87 -18.73 -2.84
N PHE A 60 14.61 -17.51 -3.24
CA PHE A 60 13.96 -17.19 -4.52
C PHE A 60 14.90 -16.63 -5.59
N GLY A 61 16.14 -16.29 -5.25
CA GLY A 61 17.12 -15.72 -6.16
C GLY A 61 16.90 -14.24 -6.51
N CYS A 62 15.90 -13.59 -5.93
CA CYS A 62 15.64 -12.15 -6.12
C CYS A 62 16.73 -11.32 -5.43
N LYS A 63 16.91 -10.05 -5.86
CA LYS A 63 17.84 -9.14 -5.22
C LYS A 63 17.12 -8.16 -4.33
N LEU A 64 17.68 -7.90 -3.14
CA LEU A 64 17.17 -6.92 -2.18
C LEU A 64 18.19 -5.80 -2.00
N PHE A 65 17.71 -4.55 -2.05
CA PHE A 65 18.50 -3.35 -1.84
C PHE A 65 17.89 -2.54 -0.71
N PHE A 66 18.62 -2.40 0.40
CA PHE A 66 18.18 -1.59 1.55
C PHE A 66 18.73 -0.18 1.43
N LEU A 67 17.85 0.81 1.39
CA LEU A 67 18.17 2.22 1.19
C LEU A 67 17.84 3.01 2.45
N LYS A 68 18.79 3.77 2.98
CA LYS A 68 18.52 4.66 4.11
C LYS A 68 17.88 5.95 3.60
N PRO A 69 16.71 6.34 4.16
CA PRO A 69 16.03 7.55 3.71
C PRO A 69 16.80 8.82 4.06
N ASP A 70 16.82 9.79 3.15
CA ASP A 70 17.33 11.12 3.42
C ASP A 70 16.15 12.01 3.89
N ARG A 71 16.23 12.50 5.11
CA ARG A 71 15.15 13.26 5.76
C ARG A 71 14.78 14.56 5.06
N LYS A 72 15.65 15.13 4.22
CA LYS A 72 15.34 16.35 3.46
C LYS A 72 14.09 16.23 2.59
N TYR A 73 13.69 15.00 2.21
CA TYR A 73 12.49 14.73 1.41
C TYR A 73 11.17 14.84 2.19
N PHE A 74 11.23 14.92 3.55
CA PHE A 74 10.04 14.90 4.39
C PHE A 74 10.20 15.55 5.77
N ASP A 75 11.32 16.21 6.06
CA ASP A 75 11.68 16.76 7.38
C ASP A 75 10.66 17.75 7.97
N LYS A 76 9.97 18.50 7.11
CA LYS A 76 8.92 19.47 7.50
C LYS A 76 7.51 18.91 7.40
N LEU A 77 7.33 17.70 6.86
CA LEU A 77 6.02 17.08 6.77
C LEU A 77 5.56 16.59 8.12
N LYS A 78 4.30 16.82 8.42
CA LYS A 78 3.70 16.39 9.66
C LYS A 78 3.50 14.89 9.65
N VAL A 79 4.07 14.23 10.65
CA VAL A 79 3.77 12.84 10.97
C VAL A 79 2.50 12.83 11.82
N TYR A 80 1.42 12.32 11.29
CA TYR A 80 0.17 12.18 12.03
C TYR A 80 0.25 10.93 12.91
N GLU A 81 -0.47 10.92 14.05
CA GLU A 81 -0.53 9.75 14.96
C GLU A 81 -0.82 8.42 14.28
N ILE A 82 -1.32 8.46 13.06
CA ILE A 82 -1.81 7.34 12.27
C ILE A 82 -0.88 6.89 11.17
N TYR A 83 -0.01 7.76 10.71
CA TYR A 83 0.93 7.50 9.61
C TYR A 83 2.34 7.64 10.14
N SER A 84 3.18 6.63 9.88
CA SER A 84 4.61 6.77 10.16
C SER A 84 5.28 7.63 9.07
N GLU A 85 6.46 8.13 9.34
CA GLU A 85 7.30 8.83 8.37
C GLU A 85 7.51 8.00 7.08
N ALA A 86 7.41 6.66 7.19
CA ALA A 86 7.53 5.74 6.07
C ALA A 86 6.52 5.98 4.93
N THR A 87 5.39 6.64 5.22
CA THR A 87 4.42 7.08 4.20
C THR A 87 5.06 7.98 3.14
N TYR A 88 6.07 8.77 3.51
CA TYR A 88 6.75 9.70 2.61
C TYR A 88 8.00 9.13 1.94
N TYR A 89 8.45 7.94 2.35
CA TYR A 89 9.68 7.34 1.81
C TYR A 89 9.58 7.01 0.31
N ARG A 90 8.36 6.93 -0.25
CA ARG A 90 8.15 6.78 -1.69
C ARG A 90 8.73 7.94 -2.50
N TYR A 91 8.71 9.17 -1.97
CA TYR A 91 9.29 10.34 -2.61
C TYR A 91 10.81 10.19 -2.74
N PHE A 92 11.47 9.88 -1.63
CA PHE A 92 12.90 9.60 -1.62
C PHE A 92 13.28 8.48 -2.59
N LEU A 93 12.55 7.37 -2.54
CA LEU A 93 12.85 6.19 -3.36
C LEU A 93 12.79 6.51 -4.86
N ILE A 94 11.69 7.13 -5.30
CA ILE A 94 11.48 7.39 -6.73
C ILE A 94 12.44 8.48 -7.22
N ASP A 95 12.73 9.50 -6.42
CA ASP A 95 13.64 10.58 -6.81
C ASP A 95 15.10 10.15 -6.87
N THR A 96 15.51 9.14 -6.11
CA THR A 96 16.90 8.70 -6.02
C THR A 96 17.21 7.44 -6.85
N THR A 97 16.19 6.76 -7.35
CA THR A 97 16.38 5.56 -8.17
C THR A 97 16.93 5.90 -9.56
N THR A 98 17.74 4.99 -10.10
CA THR A 98 18.17 5.02 -11.51
C THR A 98 17.31 4.14 -12.40
N CYS A 99 16.30 3.49 -11.87
CA CYS A 99 15.36 2.67 -12.64
C CYS A 99 14.47 3.57 -13.51
N GLU A 100 14.24 3.17 -14.76
CA GLU A 100 13.31 3.89 -15.64
C GLU A 100 11.86 3.66 -15.21
N LYS A 101 11.54 2.45 -14.70
CA LYS A 101 10.19 2.00 -14.33
C LYS A 101 10.25 1.20 -13.04
N MET A 102 9.26 1.40 -12.16
CA MET A 102 9.16 0.72 -10.88
C MET A 102 7.69 0.46 -10.52
N LEU A 103 7.39 -0.70 -9.95
CA LEU A 103 6.10 -0.94 -9.29
C LEU A 103 6.27 -0.66 -7.79
N PHE A 104 5.65 0.42 -7.31
CA PHE A 104 5.61 0.73 -5.87
C PHE A 104 4.48 -0.04 -5.20
N LEU A 105 4.79 -0.65 -4.04
CA LEU A 105 3.85 -1.44 -3.23
C LEU A 105 3.98 -1.05 -1.75
N ASP A 106 2.86 -0.74 -1.11
CA ASP A 106 2.81 -0.59 0.35
C ASP A 106 3.07 -1.93 1.06
N CYS A 107 3.55 -1.86 2.29
CA CYS A 107 3.95 -3.04 3.06
C CYS A 107 2.78 -3.89 3.58
N ASP A 108 1.56 -3.39 3.60
CA ASP A 108 0.37 -4.05 4.12
C ASP A 108 -0.47 -4.72 3.00
N MET A 109 0.21 -5.44 2.13
CA MET A 109 -0.38 -6.15 1.00
C MET A 109 -0.11 -7.66 1.05
N VAL A 110 -0.88 -8.42 0.26
CA VAL A 110 -0.62 -9.80 -0.12
C VAL A 110 -0.82 -9.92 -1.63
N ILE A 111 0.15 -10.54 -2.29
CA ILE A 111 0.16 -10.73 -3.73
C ILE A 111 -0.38 -12.13 -4.03
N GLU A 112 -1.43 -12.22 -4.85
CA GLU A 112 -2.13 -13.47 -5.22
C GLU A 112 -1.98 -13.80 -6.72
N GLY A 113 -1.22 -13.00 -7.46
CA GLY A 113 -1.00 -13.24 -8.88
C GLY A 113 0.30 -12.65 -9.38
N ASP A 114 0.72 -13.07 -10.56
CA ASP A 114 1.96 -12.60 -11.16
C ASP A 114 1.86 -11.13 -11.54
N VAL A 115 2.67 -10.28 -10.88
CA VAL A 115 2.67 -8.83 -11.12
C VAL A 115 3.40 -8.43 -12.41
N ILE A 116 4.04 -9.37 -13.10
CA ILE A 116 4.68 -9.11 -14.41
C ILE A 116 3.63 -8.58 -15.40
N GLU A 117 2.40 -9.14 -15.39
CA GLU A 117 1.29 -8.64 -16.21
C GLU A 117 1.03 -7.14 -15.98
N LEU A 118 1.01 -6.71 -14.72
CA LEU A 118 0.84 -5.29 -14.35
C LEU A 118 2.08 -4.46 -14.74
N TYR A 119 3.28 -4.98 -14.48
CA TYR A 119 4.53 -4.29 -14.78
C TYR A 119 4.69 -4.01 -16.27
N GLU A 120 4.21 -4.91 -17.15
CA GLU A 120 4.26 -4.78 -18.60
C GLU A 120 3.18 -3.84 -19.18
N THR A 121 2.28 -3.32 -18.35
CA THR A 121 1.27 -2.37 -18.83
C THR A 121 1.92 -1.17 -19.52
N ASP A 122 1.45 -0.87 -20.72
CA ASP A 122 1.79 0.38 -21.41
C ASP A 122 1.13 1.55 -20.67
N GLN A 123 1.94 2.46 -20.16
CA GLN A 123 1.47 3.62 -19.40
C GLN A 123 0.91 4.75 -20.30
N GLN A 124 0.89 4.56 -21.63
CA GLN A 124 0.32 5.49 -22.61
C GLN A 124 0.79 6.95 -22.40
N GLY A 125 2.06 7.09 -22.02
CA GLY A 125 2.66 8.39 -21.77
C GLY A 125 2.37 9.00 -20.39
N ASN A 126 1.55 8.38 -19.55
CA ASN A 126 1.30 8.83 -18.18
C ASN A 126 2.51 8.63 -17.26
N ILE A 127 2.56 9.40 -16.18
CA ILE A 127 3.63 9.30 -15.16
C ILE A 127 3.41 8.05 -14.31
N ILE A 128 2.17 7.74 -13.94
CA ILE A 128 1.83 6.54 -13.20
C ILE A 128 0.66 5.78 -13.82
N SER A 129 0.60 4.47 -13.52
CA SER A 129 -0.61 3.66 -13.67
C SER A 129 -1.02 3.15 -12.30
N ALA A 130 -2.27 3.39 -11.90
CA ALA A 130 -2.77 3.12 -10.56
C ALA A 130 -4.22 2.62 -10.58
N VAL A 131 -4.70 2.10 -9.46
CA VAL A 131 -6.07 1.62 -9.30
C VAL A 131 -6.96 2.71 -8.70
N PHE A 132 -8.15 2.86 -9.25
CA PHE A 132 -9.18 3.77 -8.74
C PHE A 132 -9.53 3.47 -7.27
N GLU A 133 -9.57 4.51 -6.40
CA GLU A 133 -9.95 4.40 -5.00
C GLU A 133 -11.48 4.43 -4.85
N ALA A 134 -12.11 3.27 -5.08
CA ALA A 134 -13.57 3.14 -5.03
C ALA A 134 -14.19 3.40 -3.65
N LEU A 135 -13.40 3.42 -2.60
CA LEU A 135 -13.86 3.61 -1.21
C LEU A 135 -13.62 5.03 -0.68
N CYS A 136 -13.11 5.93 -1.53
CA CYS A 136 -12.96 7.34 -1.18
C CYS A 136 -14.35 8.01 -1.07
N PRO A 137 -14.67 8.71 0.04
CA PRO A 137 -15.92 9.41 0.18
C PRO A 137 -16.09 10.53 -0.88
N LEU A 138 -17.25 10.61 -1.53
CA LEU A 138 -17.49 11.64 -2.56
C LEU A 138 -17.34 13.06 -2.01
N LYS A 139 -17.80 13.32 -0.77
CA LYS A 139 -17.61 14.61 -0.09
C LYS A 139 -16.14 14.98 0.07
N HIS A 140 -15.25 13.97 0.22
CA HIS A 140 -13.81 14.23 0.30
C HIS A 140 -13.27 14.63 -1.09
N LEU A 141 -13.66 13.92 -2.15
CA LEU A 141 -13.29 14.29 -3.52
C LEU A 141 -13.77 15.71 -3.88
N GLU A 142 -15.00 16.06 -3.53
CA GLU A 142 -15.54 17.42 -3.70
C GLU A 142 -14.70 18.47 -2.95
N LYS A 143 -14.31 18.19 -1.70
CA LYS A 143 -13.48 19.05 -0.85
C LYS A 143 -12.12 19.34 -1.50
N ILE A 144 -11.46 18.33 -2.07
CA ILE A 144 -10.17 18.46 -2.74
C ILE A 144 -10.28 18.75 -4.25
N LYS A 145 -11.49 19.01 -4.74
CA LYS A 145 -11.80 19.38 -6.14
C LYS A 145 -11.34 18.33 -7.16
N LEU A 146 -11.49 17.06 -6.83
CA LEU A 146 -11.22 15.95 -7.74
C LEU A 146 -12.51 15.22 -8.12
N HIS A 147 -12.56 14.72 -9.34
CA HIS A 147 -13.67 13.89 -9.82
C HIS A 147 -13.45 12.39 -9.50
N LYS A 148 -12.20 11.96 -9.52
CA LYS A 148 -11.76 10.60 -9.20
C LYS A 148 -10.40 10.65 -8.50
N SER A 149 -10.07 9.61 -7.74
CA SER A 149 -8.75 9.43 -7.12
C SER A 149 -8.24 8.00 -7.30
N PHE A 150 -6.95 7.83 -7.22
CA PHE A 150 -6.31 6.52 -7.11
C PHE A 150 -5.87 6.25 -5.68
N ASN A 151 -5.76 4.97 -5.32
CA ASN A 151 -5.11 4.57 -4.08
C ASN A 151 -3.59 4.59 -4.24
N ALA A 152 -2.91 5.37 -3.39
CA ALA A 152 -1.47 5.59 -3.49
C ALA A 152 -0.61 4.42 -2.96
N GLY A 153 -1.22 3.37 -2.41
CA GLY A 153 -0.47 2.22 -1.90
C GLY A 153 0.09 1.30 -2.99
N MET A 154 -0.46 1.39 -4.23
CA MET A 154 0.07 0.66 -5.39
C MET A 154 0.02 1.53 -6.64
N PHE A 155 1.15 1.69 -7.30
CA PHE A 155 1.22 2.28 -8.63
C PHE A 155 2.48 1.86 -9.37
N LEU A 156 2.33 1.70 -10.69
CA LEU A 156 3.44 1.55 -11.61
C LEU A 156 3.90 2.95 -12.02
N VAL A 157 5.17 3.28 -11.83
CA VAL A 157 5.71 4.63 -12.07
C VAL A 157 6.76 4.64 -13.18
N ASN A 158 6.67 5.62 -14.07
CA ASN A 158 7.76 6.06 -14.92
C ASN A 158 8.66 6.98 -14.10
N CYS A 159 9.73 6.43 -13.52
CA CYS A 159 10.59 7.16 -12.60
C CYS A 159 11.27 8.37 -13.26
N LYS A 160 11.66 8.24 -14.53
CA LYS A 160 12.28 9.33 -15.26
C LYS A 160 11.33 10.53 -15.39
N LYS A 161 10.09 10.31 -15.84
CA LYS A 161 9.09 11.39 -15.94
C LYS A 161 8.75 11.98 -14.58
N TRP A 162 8.63 11.14 -13.55
CA TRP A 162 8.38 11.60 -12.18
C TRP A 162 9.48 12.56 -11.70
N GLN A 163 10.76 12.22 -11.95
CA GLN A 163 11.92 13.06 -11.59
C GLN A 163 11.97 14.34 -12.42
N GLU A 164 11.81 14.24 -13.75
CA GLU A 164 11.83 15.38 -14.68
C GLU A 164 10.74 16.40 -14.35
N GLU A 165 9.55 15.93 -13.96
CA GLU A 165 8.43 16.77 -13.60
C GLU A 165 8.41 17.16 -12.11
N GLN A 166 9.41 16.73 -11.32
CA GLN A 166 9.59 17.07 -9.90
C GLN A 166 8.33 16.75 -9.05
N ILE A 167 7.71 15.59 -9.28
CA ILE A 167 6.43 15.22 -8.66
C ILE A 167 6.53 15.19 -7.14
N SER A 168 7.60 14.60 -6.57
CA SER A 168 7.81 14.58 -5.12
C SER A 168 7.87 15.98 -4.52
N GLN A 169 8.61 16.90 -5.15
CA GLN A 169 8.75 18.27 -4.68
C GLN A 169 7.42 19.02 -4.74
N LYS A 170 6.66 18.88 -5.82
CA LYS A 170 5.33 19.48 -5.97
C LYS A 170 4.37 18.96 -4.90
N ALA A 171 4.35 17.62 -4.68
CA ALA A 171 3.50 17.00 -3.66
C ALA A 171 3.89 17.44 -2.25
N TYR A 172 5.19 17.48 -1.94
CA TYR A 172 5.73 17.98 -0.68
C TYR A 172 5.30 19.42 -0.41
N GLN A 173 5.51 20.33 -1.40
CA GLN A 173 5.13 21.72 -1.25
C GLN A 173 3.62 21.88 -1.06
N TYR A 174 2.82 21.15 -1.83
CA TYR A 174 1.37 21.17 -1.71
C TYR A 174 0.89 20.76 -0.31
N GLN A 175 1.52 19.73 0.29
CA GLN A 175 1.20 19.29 1.65
C GLN A 175 1.49 20.36 2.68
N LEU A 176 2.63 21.05 2.59
CA LEU A 176 2.99 22.13 3.51
C LEU A 176 1.99 23.31 3.45
N GLU A 177 1.53 23.66 2.25
CA GLU A 177 0.63 24.78 2.04
C GLU A 177 -0.83 24.47 2.37
N ASN A 178 -1.23 23.19 2.29
CA ASN A 178 -2.63 22.78 2.35
C ASN A 178 -2.94 21.76 3.44
N GLU A 179 -2.13 21.68 4.51
CA GLU A 179 -2.24 20.67 5.58
C GLU A 179 -3.67 20.46 6.09
N LYS A 180 -4.43 21.53 6.30
CA LYS A 180 -5.81 21.47 6.83
C LYS A 180 -6.85 20.91 5.85
N LEU A 181 -6.52 20.89 4.56
CA LEU A 181 -7.39 20.39 3.50
C LEU A 181 -7.31 18.87 3.39
N LEU A 182 -6.13 18.29 3.65
CA LEU A 182 -5.80 16.91 3.38
C LEU A 182 -6.28 15.97 4.52
N GLU A 183 -6.91 14.88 4.15
CA GLU A 183 -7.29 13.78 5.07
C GLU A 183 -6.32 12.60 4.96
N TYR A 184 -5.80 12.38 3.75
CA TYR A 184 -4.81 11.38 3.38
C TYR A 184 -3.62 12.10 2.72
N PRO A 185 -2.70 12.70 3.50
CA PRO A 185 -1.81 13.74 3.00
C PRO A 185 -1.00 13.38 1.76
N ASP A 186 -0.35 12.22 1.75
CA ASP A 186 0.44 11.74 0.62
C ASP A 186 -0.45 11.35 -0.58
N GLN A 187 -1.54 10.63 -0.33
CA GLN A 187 -2.47 10.21 -1.37
C GLN A 187 -3.21 11.40 -1.99
N ASP A 188 -3.72 12.32 -1.17
CA ASP A 188 -4.46 13.49 -1.66
C ASP A 188 -3.55 14.39 -2.51
N SER A 189 -2.34 14.70 -2.01
CA SER A 189 -1.40 15.54 -2.74
C SER A 189 -0.97 14.92 -4.07
N LEU A 190 -0.67 13.62 -4.09
CA LEU A 190 -0.34 12.92 -5.34
C LEU A 190 -1.52 12.92 -6.31
N ASN A 191 -2.73 12.69 -5.84
CA ASN A 191 -3.93 12.73 -6.69
C ASN A 191 -4.18 14.12 -7.29
N ILE A 192 -3.89 15.20 -6.55
CA ILE A 192 -4.04 16.57 -7.02
C ILE A 192 -2.96 16.92 -8.05
N ILE A 193 -1.71 16.58 -7.76
CA ILE A 193 -0.58 16.87 -8.66
C ILE A 193 -0.66 16.03 -9.95
N LEU A 194 -1.09 14.78 -9.85
CA LEU A 194 -1.12 13.82 -10.97
C LEU A 194 -2.50 13.70 -11.64
N LYS A 195 -3.47 14.53 -11.31
CA LYS A 195 -4.89 14.39 -11.74
C LYS A 195 -5.07 14.09 -13.24
N ASP A 196 -4.22 14.63 -14.10
CA ASP A 196 -4.28 14.51 -15.57
C ASP A 196 -3.15 13.61 -16.14
N SER A 197 -2.33 12.98 -15.27
CA SER A 197 -1.10 12.26 -15.64
C SER A 197 -1.07 10.83 -15.08
N TRP A 198 -2.25 10.24 -14.81
CA TRP A 198 -2.33 8.84 -14.39
C TRP A 198 -3.31 8.02 -15.22
N GLN A 199 -2.90 6.79 -15.48
CA GLN A 199 -3.70 5.79 -16.17
C GLN A 199 -4.37 4.86 -15.15
N MET A 200 -5.65 4.58 -15.35
CA MET A 200 -6.36 3.58 -14.55
C MET A 200 -6.04 2.17 -15.02
N VAL A 201 -5.66 1.30 -14.09
CA VAL A 201 -5.52 -0.14 -14.31
C VAL A 201 -6.65 -0.92 -13.60
N PRO A 202 -6.94 -2.18 -14.01
CA PRO A 202 -8.03 -2.97 -13.44
C PRO A 202 -7.99 -3.09 -11.92
N TYR A 203 -9.15 -3.06 -11.28
CA TYR A 203 -9.29 -3.04 -9.81
C TYR A 203 -8.67 -4.27 -9.13
N LYS A 204 -8.58 -5.42 -9.82
CA LYS A 204 -7.93 -6.65 -9.33
C LYS A 204 -6.48 -6.43 -8.83
N TRP A 205 -5.82 -5.36 -9.29
CA TRP A 205 -4.43 -5.05 -8.95
C TRP A 205 -4.24 -4.25 -7.65
N ASN A 206 -5.32 -3.79 -7.02
CA ASN A 206 -5.25 -3.18 -5.69
C ASN A 206 -6.61 -3.28 -4.99
N VAL A 207 -7.01 -4.50 -4.64
CA VAL A 207 -8.29 -4.77 -4.00
C VAL A 207 -8.20 -4.41 -2.53
N ILE A 208 -8.80 -3.30 -2.16
CA ILE A 208 -8.88 -2.88 -0.76
C ILE A 208 -9.74 -3.88 0.02
N ALA A 209 -9.17 -4.56 1.02
CA ALA A 209 -9.83 -5.62 1.78
C ALA A 209 -11.18 -5.17 2.37
N ARG A 210 -11.29 -3.89 2.79
CA ARG A 210 -12.53 -3.30 3.32
C ARG A 210 -13.70 -3.33 2.33
N LEU A 211 -13.48 -3.50 1.04
CA LEU A 211 -14.57 -3.64 0.06
C LEU A 211 -15.51 -4.79 0.41
N GLY A 212 -15.00 -5.85 1.05
CA GLY A 212 -15.83 -6.95 1.55
C GLY A 212 -16.93 -6.52 2.51
N LEU A 213 -16.73 -5.46 3.28
CA LEU A 213 -17.74 -4.93 4.20
C LEU A 213 -18.88 -4.24 3.45
N VAL A 214 -18.58 -3.61 2.31
CA VAL A 214 -19.60 -2.96 1.46
C VAL A 214 -20.57 -4.00 0.90
N LYS A 215 -20.11 -5.22 0.62
CA LYS A 215 -20.95 -6.36 0.24
C LYS A 215 -22.02 -6.67 1.27
N TYR A 216 -21.73 -6.43 2.55
CA TYR A 216 -22.66 -6.63 3.69
C TYR A 216 -23.35 -5.35 4.15
N GLY A 217 -23.34 -4.30 3.32
CA GLY A 217 -24.02 -3.03 3.62
C GLY A 217 -23.26 -2.10 4.60
N ILE A 218 -21.98 -2.41 4.90
CA ILE A 218 -21.16 -1.60 5.80
C ILE A 218 -20.23 -0.70 4.98
N GLY A 219 -20.59 0.58 4.86
CA GLY A 219 -19.89 1.56 4.03
C GLY A 219 -20.49 1.67 2.62
N LYS A 220 -19.81 2.46 1.79
CA LYS A 220 -20.22 2.71 0.40
C LYS A 220 -19.01 2.64 -0.51
N ALA A 221 -19.22 2.22 -1.75
CA ALA A 221 -18.25 2.33 -2.83
C ALA A 221 -18.78 3.27 -3.92
N ASP A 222 -17.88 3.89 -4.63
CA ASP A 222 -18.19 4.73 -5.78
C ASP A 222 -18.27 3.87 -7.05
N TYR A 223 -19.45 3.74 -7.58
CA TYR A 223 -19.74 2.97 -8.79
C TYR A 223 -19.82 3.84 -10.05
N ARG A 224 -19.47 5.13 -9.99
CA ARG A 224 -19.51 6.04 -11.13
C ARG A 224 -18.44 5.73 -12.18
N ILE A 225 -17.30 5.18 -11.73
CA ILE A 225 -16.13 4.92 -12.56
C ILE A 225 -16.00 3.43 -12.89
N ILE A 226 -16.19 2.56 -11.90
CA ILE A 226 -16.14 1.10 -12.08
C ILE A 226 -17.53 0.54 -11.74
N PRO A 227 -18.16 -0.23 -12.67
CA PRO A 227 -19.44 -0.87 -12.40
C PRO A 227 -19.36 -1.82 -11.20
N LYS A 228 -20.46 -1.90 -10.43
CA LYS A 228 -20.53 -2.74 -9.24
C LYS A 228 -20.15 -4.20 -9.49
N VAL A 229 -20.56 -4.76 -10.62
CA VAL A 229 -20.23 -6.14 -11.01
C VAL A 229 -18.73 -6.32 -11.15
N GLU A 230 -18.06 -5.46 -11.92
CA GLU A 230 -16.62 -5.51 -12.15
C GLU A 230 -15.81 -5.34 -10.84
N LEU A 231 -16.27 -4.42 -9.97
CA LEU A 231 -15.65 -4.20 -8.67
C LEU A 231 -15.69 -5.45 -7.79
N PHE A 232 -16.85 -6.15 -7.74
CA PHE A 232 -16.97 -7.37 -6.95
C PHE A 232 -16.38 -8.61 -7.63
N ASP A 233 -16.29 -8.66 -8.95
CA ASP A 233 -15.54 -9.69 -9.66
C ASP A 233 -14.04 -9.58 -9.32
N SER A 234 -13.49 -8.36 -9.30
CA SER A 234 -12.13 -8.10 -8.85
C SER A 234 -11.94 -8.48 -7.37
N TYR A 235 -12.95 -8.21 -6.51
CA TYR A 235 -12.94 -8.63 -5.12
C TYR A 235 -12.92 -10.16 -4.98
N ASN A 236 -13.63 -10.90 -5.80
CA ASN A 236 -13.65 -12.36 -5.72
C ASN A 236 -12.36 -13.00 -6.30
N ASN A 237 -11.65 -12.30 -7.19
CA ASN A 237 -10.44 -12.76 -7.88
C ASN A 237 -9.30 -11.73 -7.80
N PRO A 238 -8.86 -11.34 -6.59
CA PRO A 238 -7.81 -10.34 -6.43
C PRO A 238 -6.47 -10.84 -6.93
N LYS A 239 -5.68 -9.96 -7.55
CA LYS A 239 -4.26 -10.19 -7.83
C LYS A 239 -3.37 -9.57 -6.77
N ILE A 240 -3.81 -8.45 -6.19
CA ILE A 240 -3.18 -7.83 -5.03
C ILE A 240 -4.29 -7.49 -4.03
N ILE A 241 -4.15 -7.98 -2.80
CA ILE A 241 -5.00 -7.64 -1.67
C ILE A 241 -4.29 -6.58 -0.84
N HIS A 242 -4.98 -5.46 -0.57
CA HIS A 242 -4.43 -4.37 0.21
C HIS A 242 -5.24 -4.17 1.49
N TYR A 243 -4.60 -4.27 2.63
CA TYR A 243 -5.23 -4.07 3.95
C TYR A 243 -5.21 -2.60 4.38
N ALA A 244 -5.44 -1.68 3.44
CA ALA A 244 -5.45 -0.23 3.61
C ALA A 244 -6.59 0.24 4.53
N ASN A 245 -6.63 -0.22 5.76
CA ASN A 245 -7.60 0.23 6.76
C ASN A 245 -7.00 0.16 8.15
N ARG A 246 -7.28 1.16 8.98
CA ARG A 246 -6.80 1.20 10.37
C ARG A 246 -7.41 0.14 11.27
N LEU A 247 -8.65 -0.27 10.96
CA LEU A 247 -9.43 -1.15 11.82
C LEU A 247 -9.18 -2.62 11.54
N PHE A 248 -9.08 -2.95 10.26
CA PHE A 248 -9.02 -4.33 9.79
C PHE A 248 -7.61 -4.64 9.33
N LYS A 249 -6.82 -5.18 10.28
CA LYS A 249 -5.44 -5.57 10.04
C LYS A 249 -5.29 -7.07 10.33
N PRO A 250 -5.00 -7.90 9.31
CA PRO A 250 -5.04 -9.36 9.40
C PRO A 250 -4.01 -9.95 10.37
N TRP A 251 -3.06 -9.17 10.82
CA TRP A 251 -2.04 -9.55 11.80
C TRP A 251 -2.47 -9.45 13.26
N TYR A 252 -3.75 -9.15 13.52
CA TYR A 252 -4.33 -9.32 14.84
C TYR A 252 -5.17 -10.58 14.90
N TRP A 253 -5.08 -11.33 16.02
CA TRP A 253 -5.77 -12.61 16.19
C TRP A 253 -7.29 -12.49 16.14
N LEU A 254 -7.85 -11.49 16.81
CA LEU A 254 -9.30 -11.23 16.85
C LEU A 254 -9.82 -10.40 15.67
N ASP A 255 -8.96 -10.06 14.69
CA ASP A 255 -9.36 -9.20 13.59
C ASP A 255 -10.28 -9.94 12.60
N PRO A 256 -11.49 -9.40 12.27
CA PRO A 256 -12.39 -9.98 11.30
C PRO A 256 -12.10 -9.51 9.86
N SER A 257 -10.86 -9.15 9.56
CA SER A 257 -10.47 -8.62 8.26
C SER A 257 -10.85 -9.56 7.12
N PRO A 258 -11.51 -9.10 6.07
CA PRO A 258 -11.61 -9.86 4.84
C PRO A 258 -10.22 -10.27 4.35
N TYR A 259 -10.10 -11.46 3.76
CA TYR A 259 -8.83 -12.07 3.32
C TYR A 259 -7.78 -12.30 4.40
N LYS A 260 -8.17 -12.34 5.69
CA LYS A 260 -7.24 -12.69 6.76
C LYS A 260 -6.55 -14.04 6.55
N SER A 261 -7.27 -15.02 6.00
CA SER A 261 -6.74 -16.34 5.64
C SER A 261 -5.56 -16.26 4.67
N ASN A 262 -5.62 -15.36 3.68
CA ASN A 262 -4.55 -15.14 2.70
C ASN A 262 -3.27 -14.62 3.41
N TYR A 263 -3.41 -13.62 4.27
CA TYR A 263 -2.29 -13.12 5.06
C TYR A 263 -1.67 -14.20 5.96
N ILE A 264 -2.51 -14.99 6.66
CA ILE A 264 -2.06 -16.06 7.55
C ILE A 264 -1.35 -17.15 6.73
N HIS A 265 -1.86 -17.50 5.54
CA HIS A 265 -1.23 -18.47 4.66
C HIS A 265 0.23 -18.10 4.37
N TYR A 266 0.48 -16.89 3.85
CA TYR A 266 1.85 -16.46 3.54
C TYR A 266 2.70 -16.20 4.79
N LYS A 267 2.10 -15.73 5.89
CA LYS A 267 2.80 -15.65 7.18
C LYS A 267 3.37 -17.00 7.58
N ASN A 268 2.57 -18.07 7.51
CA ASN A 268 2.97 -19.43 7.91
C ASN A 268 4.04 -20.03 6.99
N LEU A 269 4.13 -19.59 5.74
CA LEU A 269 5.17 -20.00 4.80
C LEU A 269 6.44 -19.17 4.90
N SER A 270 6.37 -17.96 5.45
CA SER A 270 7.44 -16.97 5.49
C SER A 270 8.38 -17.16 6.70
N PRO A 271 9.54 -16.51 6.71
CA PRO A 271 10.45 -16.49 7.86
C PRO A 271 9.87 -15.90 9.16
N TRP A 272 8.68 -15.30 9.11
CA TRP A 272 7.97 -14.73 10.27
C TRP A 272 6.88 -15.66 10.85
N LYS A 273 6.84 -16.94 10.43
CA LYS A 273 5.81 -17.91 10.88
C LYS A 273 5.71 -18.03 12.41
N GLU A 274 6.83 -17.98 13.11
CA GLU A 274 6.90 -18.17 14.57
C GLU A 274 6.55 -16.89 15.36
N ILE A 275 6.44 -15.73 14.72
CA ILE A 275 6.11 -14.50 15.42
C ILE A 275 4.63 -14.54 15.82
N PRO A 276 4.30 -14.45 17.14
CA PRO A 276 2.92 -14.52 17.59
C PRO A 276 2.10 -13.30 17.15
N PHE A 277 0.78 -13.47 17.12
CA PHE A 277 -0.13 -12.31 16.95
C PHE A 277 -0.02 -11.39 18.17
N PRO A 278 0.09 -10.05 17.97
CA PRO A 278 0.33 -9.11 19.07
C PRO A 278 -0.80 -9.05 20.10
N ASP A 279 -2.02 -9.44 19.73
CA ASP A 279 -3.20 -9.47 20.61
C ASP A 279 -3.52 -10.87 21.15
N LYS A 280 -2.68 -11.89 20.91
CA LYS A 280 -2.89 -13.26 21.42
C LYS A 280 -2.40 -13.41 22.88
N SER A 281 -2.69 -12.42 23.71
CA SER A 281 -2.48 -12.43 25.16
C SER A 281 -3.76 -12.01 25.86
N PHE A 282 -3.93 -12.36 27.14
CA PHE A 282 -5.13 -11.99 27.89
C PHE A 282 -5.41 -10.48 27.85
N THR A 283 -4.39 -9.67 28.11
CA THR A 283 -4.49 -8.20 28.05
C THR A 283 -4.69 -7.67 26.62
N GLY A 284 -4.07 -8.33 25.63
CA GLY A 284 -4.21 -7.98 24.21
C GLY A 284 -5.63 -8.17 23.69
N VAL A 285 -6.26 -9.31 24.05
CA VAL A 285 -7.66 -9.60 23.72
C VAL A 285 -8.58 -8.51 24.25
N PHE A 286 -8.47 -8.14 25.56
CA PHE A 286 -9.29 -7.08 26.14
C PHE A 286 -9.07 -5.72 25.45
N LYS A 287 -7.82 -5.33 25.20
CA LYS A 287 -7.50 -4.07 24.49
C LYS A 287 -8.12 -4.07 23.09
N ARG A 288 -8.11 -5.19 22.37
CA ARG A 288 -8.64 -5.28 21.02
C ARG A 288 -10.17 -5.23 21.01
N ILE A 289 -10.83 -5.91 21.93
CA ILE A 289 -12.28 -5.85 22.12
C ILE A 289 -12.71 -4.40 22.44
N TRP A 290 -12.04 -3.75 23.40
CA TRP A 290 -12.30 -2.34 23.73
C TRP A 290 -12.11 -1.40 22.55
N TYR A 291 -11.09 -1.63 21.74
CA TYR A 291 -10.83 -0.86 20.52
C TYR A 291 -12.00 -0.96 19.54
N TYR A 292 -12.55 -2.15 19.30
CA TYR A 292 -13.72 -2.33 18.44
C TYR A 292 -14.97 -1.66 19.01
N PHE A 293 -15.25 -1.83 20.30
CA PHE A 293 -16.37 -1.15 20.96
C PHE A 293 -16.25 0.37 20.84
N SER A 294 -15.09 0.94 21.13
CA SER A 294 -14.88 2.39 21.04
C SER A 294 -15.04 2.92 19.61
N PHE A 295 -14.67 2.11 18.62
CA PHE A 295 -14.85 2.47 17.22
C PHE A 295 -16.30 2.42 16.79
N VAL A 296 -17.00 1.34 17.08
CA VAL A 296 -18.45 1.19 16.79
C VAL A 296 -19.22 2.35 17.43
N PHE A 297 -18.89 2.72 18.67
CA PHE A 297 -19.52 3.83 19.36
C PHE A 297 -19.25 5.18 18.67
N LYS A 298 -17.99 5.45 18.27
CA LYS A 298 -17.63 6.66 17.50
C LYS A 298 -18.29 6.68 16.13
N TYR A 299 -18.38 5.54 15.45
CA TYR A 299 -19.03 5.42 14.15
C TYR A 299 -20.54 5.70 14.22
N ILE A 300 -21.23 5.14 15.22
CA ILE A 300 -22.66 5.38 15.47
C ILE A 300 -22.90 6.86 15.79
N LYS A 301 -22.04 7.46 16.63
CA LYS A 301 -22.15 8.88 16.99
C LYS A 301 -21.95 9.83 15.80
N ARG A 302 -21.05 9.46 14.88
CA ARG A 302 -20.72 10.26 13.67
C ARG A 302 -21.80 10.15 12.58
N ASN A 303 -22.56 9.05 12.55
CA ASN A 303 -23.61 8.81 11.55
C ASN A 303 -25.02 9.12 12.07
N LYS A 304 -25.17 9.58 13.33
CA LYS A 304 -26.42 10.10 13.91
C LYS A 304 -26.50 11.63 13.89
N LEU A 305 -25.51 12.30 13.33
CA LEU A 305 -25.46 13.73 13.04
C LEU A 305 -25.41 13.94 11.51
#